data_628d00dd1ecd7ce674090e44647de197
#
_entry.id   628d00dd1ecd7ce674090e44647de197
#
_cell.length_a   1.000
_cell.length_b   1.000
_cell.length_c   1.000
_cell.angle_alpha   90.00
_cell.angle_beta   90.00
_cell.angle_gamma   90.00
#
_symmetry.space_group_name_H-M   'P 1'
#
loop_
_entity.id
_entity.type
_entity.pdbx_description
1 polymer ?
#
loop_
_entity_poly.entity_id
_entity_poly.type
_entity_poly.pdbx_seq_one_letter_code
_entity_poly.pdbx_strand_id
1 'polypeptide(L)'
;MSAKATGLKSAIDAFIQRRGIEAGMDQNLMKEAIHLHLLSALSEAGVLQHVVFQGGTALRLCYGGERYSEALDFVCGKAGSYLKDIEFESLVDKAMETTKRTLQRDFGIDAERITLKRPAQPELVKGSGVNVAAWQIVVPVNQTPKTPKSRIKIEFANVSSYDFKPVAVGVTPGLVQIQDVILNTETANEILADKAVALTARSVLKFRDVWDVWYLLNKLSASADREIVLKKFADYGTEYVLTKANARLEELTRAETATAFYVEMSRFLPSARVAQMRHMNLQNTMLSESADLIRKTVLPAVPPKP
;
A
#
# COMPACT_ATOMS: atom_id res chain seq x y z
N MET A 1 -8.18 -35.07 7.82
CA MET A 1 -7.04 -34.37 8.44
C MET A 1 -6.20 -33.76 7.30
N SER A 2 -6.30 -32.47 7.06
CA SER A 2 -5.46 -31.77 6.06
C SER A 2 -4.03 -31.76 6.57
N ALA A 3 -3.08 -32.26 5.77
CA ALA A 3 -1.67 -32.17 6.10
C ALA A 3 -1.31 -30.70 6.38
N LYS A 4 -0.74 -30.39 7.56
CA LYS A 4 -0.26 -29.05 7.88
C LYS A 4 0.71 -28.61 6.77
N ALA A 5 0.47 -27.45 6.18
CA ALA A 5 1.37 -26.89 5.17
C ALA A 5 2.78 -26.74 5.76
N THR A 6 3.77 -27.27 5.06
CA THR A 6 5.18 -27.25 5.48
C THR A 6 5.91 -25.98 5.01
N GLY A 7 5.28 -24.83 5.14
CA GLY A 7 5.82 -23.52 4.78
C GLY A 7 4.81 -22.65 4.02
N LEU A 8 5.10 -21.35 3.98
CA LEU A 8 4.24 -20.36 3.34
C LEU A 8 4.03 -20.66 1.84
N LYS A 9 5.10 -20.99 1.12
CA LYS A 9 5.01 -21.33 -0.32
C LYS A 9 4.10 -22.53 -0.57
N SER A 10 4.27 -23.62 0.19
CA SER A 10 3.44 -24.81 0.04
C SER A 10 1.95 -24.54 0.28
N ALA A 11 1.63 -23.70 1.27
CA ALA A 11 0.25 -23.28 1.54
C ALA A 11 -0.33 -22.45 0.37
N ILE A 12 0.46 -21.54 -0.18
CA ILE A 12 0.05 -20.70 -1.31
C ILE A 12 -0.09 -21.53 -2.60
N ASP A 13 0.84 -22.44 -2.89
CA ASP A 13 0.76 -23.32 -4.05
C ASP A 13 -0.54 -24.18 -4.00
N ALA A 14 -0.86 -24.75 -2.84
CA ALA A 14 -2.10 -25.49 -2.63
C ALA A 14 -3.36 -24.61 -2.77
N PHE A 15 -3.29 -23.34 -2.34
CA PHE A 15 -4.36 -22.38 -2.52
C PHE A 15 -4.57 -22.04 -4.01
N ILE A 16 -3.50 -21.75 -4.74
CA ILE A 16 -3.50 -21.45 -6.18
C ILE A 16 -4.14 -22.60 -6.97
N GLN A 17 -3.71 -23.84 -6.71
CA GLN A 17 -4.26 -25.04 -7.36
C GLN A 17 -5.76 -25.20 -7.10
N ARG A 18 -6.20 -25.04 -5.85
CA ARG A 18 -7.62 -25.18 -5.49
C ARG A 18 -8.52 -24.11 -6.11
N ARG A 19 -8.00 -22.91 -6.35
CA ARG A 19 -8.75 -21.75 -6.85
C ARG A 19 -8.60 -21.52 -8.34
N GLY A 20 -7.71 -22.24 -9.03
CA GLY A 20 -7.43 -22.02 -10.45
C GLY A 20 -6.83 -20.63 -10.71
N ILE A 21 -6.08 -20.07 -9.74
CA ILE A 21 -5.46 -18.77 -9.89
C ILE A 21 -4.27 -18.89 -10.85
N GLU A 22 -4.10 -17.88 -11.68
CA GLU A 22 -3.01 -17.82 -12.63
C GLU A 22 -1.62 -17.92 -11.96
N ALA A 23 -0.74 -18.72 -12.55
CA ALA A 23 0.64 -18.84 -12.12
C ALA A 23 1.37 -17.48 -12.18
N GLY A 24 2.30 -17.25 -11.25
CA GLY A 24 3.09 -16.02 -11.18
C GLY A 24 2.62 -15.00 -10.14
N MET A 25 1.47 -15.24 -9.47
CA MET A 25 0.98 -14.39 -8.39
C MET A 25 1.36 -14.90 -6.97
N ASP A 26 2.10 -15.97 -6.88
CA ASP A 26 2.51 -16.64 -5.63
C ASP A 26 3.19 -15.68 -4.65
N GLN A 27 4.13 -14.85 -5.10
CA GLN A 27 4.81 -13.85 -4.28
C GLN A 27 3.83 -12.80 -3.72
N ASN A 28 2.87 -12.36 -4.53
CA ASN A 28 1.87 -11.38 -4.13
C ASN A 28 0.89 -11.98 -3.11
N LEU A 29 0.45 -13.21 -3.32
CA LEU A 29 -0.41 -13.94 -2.38
C LEU A 29 0.29 -14.22 -1.05
N MET A 30 1.59 -14.56 -1.07
CA MET A 30 2.37 -14.68 0.15
C MET A 30 2.43 -13.38 0.94
N LYS A 31 2.66 -12.24 0.26
CA LYS A 31 2.64 -10.93 0.91
C LYS A 31 1.26 -10.61 1.47
N GLU A 32 0.18 -10.86 0.71
CA GLU A 32 -1.19 -10.62 1.18
C GLU A 32 -1.53 -11.47 2.40
N ALA A 33 -1.12 -12.74 2.44
CA ALA A 33 -1.28 -13.59 3.62
C ALA A 33 -0.57 -13.01 4.86
N ILE A 34 0.64 -12.51 4.70
CA ILE A 34 1.39 -11.86 5.79
C ILE A 34 0.72 -10.53 6.19
N HIS A 35 0.22 -9.71 5.24
CA HIS A 35 -0.52 -8.49 5.54
C HIS A 35 -1.73 -8.75 6.42
N LEU A 36 -2.51 -9.80 6.11
CA LEU A 36 -3.70 -10.15 6.86
C LEU A 36 -3.36 -10.58 8.29
N HIS A 37 -2.30 -11.38 8.48
CA HIS A 37 -1.82 -11.72 9.83
C HIS A 37 -1.32 -10.50 10.61
N LEU A 38 -0.62 -9.58 9.94
CA LEU A 38 -0.17 -8.32 10.55
C LEU A 38 -1.35 -7.44 10.98
N LEU A 39 -2.35 -7.26 10.11
CA LEU A 39 -3.54 -6.45 10.43
C LEU A 39 -4.32 -7.04 11.60
N SER A 40 -4.49 -8.38 11.67
CA SER A 40 -5.10 -9.04 12.81
C SER A 40 -4.32 -8.79 14.11
N ALA A 41 -3.01 -8.95 14.08
CA ALA A 41 -2.16 -8.73 15.25
C ALA A 41 -2.10 -7.24 15.68
N LEU A 42 -2.09 -6.30 14.73
CA LEU A 42 -2.16 -4.85 15.01
C LEU A 42 -3.51 -4.49 15.65
N SER A 43 -4.60 -5.13 15.22
CA SER A 43 -5.92 -4.97 15.83
C SER A 43 -5.94 -5.49 17.27
N GLU A 44 -5.46 -6.71 17.50
CA GLU A 44 -5.39 -7.33 18.82
C GLU A 44 -4.52 -6.53 19.82
N ALA A 45 -3.45 -5.91 19.32
CA ALA A 45 -2.56 -5.09 20.11
C ALA A 45 -3.11 -3.67 20.40
N GLY A 46 -4.21 -3.26 19.74
CA GLY A 46 -4.81 -1.93 19.90
C GLY A 46 -4.17 -0.84 19.04
N VAL A 47 -3.21 -1.16 18.16
CA VAL A 47 -2.53 -0.19 17.28
C VAL A 47 -3.52 0.52 16.34
N LEU A 48 -4.47 -0.23 15.78
CA LEU A 48 -5.41 0.29 14.77
C LEU A 48 -6.37 1.37 15.29
N GLN A 49 -6.45 1.57 16.60
CA GLN A 49 -7.24 2.65 17.21
C GLN A 49 -6.57 4.02 17.07
N HIS A 50 -5.25 4.04 16.87
CA HIS A 50 -4.44 5.26 16.83
C HIS A 50 -4.12 5.73 15.41
N VAL A 51 -4.41 4.93 14.40
CA VAL A 51 -3.95 5.13 13.03
C VAL A 51 -5.07 5.02 12.01
N VAL A 52 -4.84 5.58 10.82
CA VAL A 52 -5.71 5.43 9.66
C VAL A 52 -4.93 4.71 8.55
N PHE A 53 -5.52 3.66 8.01
CA PHE A 53 -4.94 2.87 6.94
C PHE A 53 -5.09 3.57 5.59
N GLN A 54 -4.03 3.58 4.79
CA GLN A 54 -4.01 4.28 3.52
C GLN A 54 -3.33 3.48 2.39
N GLY A 55 -3.27 4.08 1.24
CA GLY A 55 -2.43 3.65 0.13
C GLY A 55 -2.93 2.43 -0.62
N GLY A 56 -2.00 1.77 -1.33
CA GLY A 56 -2.36 0.69 -2.27
C GLY A 56 -2.89 -0.57 -1.60
N THR A 57 -2.45 -0.87 -0.37
CA THR A 57 -2.96 -2.04 0.35
C THR A 57 -4.35 -1.77 0.94
N ALA A 58 -4.64 -0.53 1.35
CA ALA A 58 -5.99 -0.11 1.72
C ALA A 58 -6.95 -0.23 0.52
N LEU A 59 -6.55 0.21 -0.68
CA LEU A 59 -7.34 0.01 -1.89
C LEU A 59 -7.60 -1.48 -2.17
N ARG A 60 -6.60 -2.33 -1.98
CA ARG A 60 -6.72 -3.79 -2.17
C ARG A 60 -7.68 -4.43 -1.19
N LEU A 61 -7.48 -4.19 0.09
CA LEU A 61 -8.14 -4.93 1.17
C LEU A 61 -9.46 -4.30 1.63
N CYS A 62 -9.60 -2.98 1.52
CA CYS A 62 -10.80 -2.26 2.00
C CYS A 62 -11.73 -1.82 0.87
N TYR A 63 -11.23 -1.71 -0.36
CA TYR A 63 -11.99 -1.22 -1.52
C TYR A 63 -12.03 -2.19 -2.70
N GLY A 64 -11.57 -3.43 -2.52
CA GLY A 64 -11.64 -4.48 -3.54
C GLY A 64 -10.72 -4.26 -4.74
N GLY A 65 -9.62 -3.52 -4.58
CA GLY A 65 -8.65 -3.25 -5.64
C GLY A 65 -8.05 -4.51 -6.23
N GLU A 66 -7.93 -4.55 -7.56
CA GLU A 66 -7.45 -5.73 -8.28
C GLU A 66 -5.93 -5.95 -8.13
N ARG A 67 -5.14 -4.87 -8.08
CA ARG A 67 -3.69 -4.99 -7.99
C ARG A 67 -3.22 -5.33 -6.59
N TYR A 68 -2.22 -6.19 -6.52
CA TYR A 68 -1.53 -6.48 -5.27
C TYR A 68 -0.67 -5.30 -4.79
N SER A 69 -0.30 -5.31 -3.52
CA SER A 69 0.52 -4.28 -2.88
C SER A 69 1.62 -4.89 -2.02
N GLU A 70 2.58 -4.08 -1.56
CA GLU A 70 3.81 -4.58 -0.94
C GLU A 70 3.99 -4.16 0.53
N ALA A 71 3.40 -3.05 0.95
CA ALA A 71 3.56 -2.48 2.29
C ALA A 71 2.21 -2.23 2.96
N LEU A 72 2.20 -2.08 4.27
CA LEU A 72 1.09 -1.53 5.03
C LEU A 72 1.44 -0.09 5.40
N ASP A 73 0.66 0.86 4.91
CA ASP A 73 0.90 2.28 5.07
C ASP A 73 -0.18 2.89 5.97
N PHE A 74 0.23 3.60 7.02
CA PHE A 74 -0.66 4.23 7.99
C PHE A 74 -0.28 5.70 8.21
N VAL A 75 -1.29 6.51 8.54
CA VAL A 75 -1.16 7.90 8.97
C VAL A 75 -1.85 8.11 10.31
N CYS A 76 -1.69 9.29 10.91
CA CYS A 76 -2.39 9.65 12.13
C CYS A 76 -3.88 9.87 11.87
N GLY A 77 -4.73 9.42 12.78
CA GLY A 77 -6.18 9.70 12.73
C GLY A 77 -6.52 11.15 13.07
N LYS A 78 -5.68 11.83 13.87
CA LYS A 78 -5.75 13.25 14.19
C LYS A 78 -4.33 13.79 14.38
N ALA A 79 -4.13 15.07 14.19
CA ALA A 79 -2.83 15.71 14.36
C ALA A 79 -2.24 15.37 15.75
N GLY A 80 -1.11 14.69 15.74
CA GLY A 80 -0.40 14.28 16.95
C GLY A 80 0.74 13.32 16.62
N SER A 81 1.89 13.51 17.27
CA SER A 81 3.07 12.69 17.00
C SER A 81 3.11 11.51 17.97
N TYR A 82 2.38 10.43 17.67
CA TYR A 82 2.54 9.17 18.41
C TYR A 82 3.82 8.41 18.01
N LEU A 83 4.53 8.82 16.96
CA LEU A 83 5.76 8.16 16.51
C LEU A 83 6.92 8.24 17.52
N LYS A 84 6.79 9.11 18.53
CA LYS A 84 7.74 9.21 19.65
C LYS A 84 7.16 8.67 20.96
N ASP A 85 5.99 8.04 20.89
CA ASP A 85 5.32 7.47 22.04
C ASP A 85 5.83 6.03 22.26
N ILE A 86 6.53 5.83 23.37
CA ILE A 86 7.09 4.52 23.77
C ILE A 86 5.97 3.48 23.91
N GLU A 87 4.78 3.89 24.36
CA GLU A 87 3.63 3.00 24.47
C GLU A 87 3.19 2.51 23.08
N PHE A 88 3.08 3.41 22.10
CA PHE A 88 2.74 3.06 20.73
C PHE A 88 3.76 2.09 20.11
N GLU A 89 5.06 2.36 20.27
CA GLU A 89 6.12 1.47 19.79
C GLU A 89 5.98 0.07 20.42
N SER A 90 5.70 0.01 21.71
CA SER A 90 5.49 -1.26 22.42
C SER A 90 4.29 -2.05 21.90
N LEU A 91 3.19 -1.38 21.53
CA LEU A 91 2.03 -2.02 20.91
C LEU A 91 2.37 -2.60 19.53
N VAL A 92 3.12 -1.86 18.70
CA VAL A 92 3.56 -2.35 17.39
C VAL A 92 4.47 -3.56 17.53
N ASP A 93 5.42 -3.52 18.46
CA ASP A 93 6.32 -4.65 18.72
C ASP A 93 5.57 -5.90 19.18
N LYS A 94 4.60 -5.73 20.06
CA LYS A 94 3.72 -6.84 20.50
C LYS A 94 2.96 -7.44 19.30
N ALA A 95 2.46 -6.60 18.39
CA ALA A 95 1.81 -7.06 17.16
C ALA A 95 2.78 -7.83 16.25
N MET A 96 4.02 -7.36 16.11
CA MET A 96 5.05 -8.02 15.31
C MET A 96 5.38 -9.41 15.87
N GLU A 97 5.55 -9.54 17.18
CA GLU A 97 5.80 -10.84 17.84
C GLU A 97 4.59 -11.77 17.76
N THR A 98 3.38 -11.23 17.85
CA THR A 98 2.14 -12.01 17.65
C THR A 98 2.07 -12.54 16.22
N THR A 99 2.37 -11.70 15.23
CA THR A 99 2.42 -12.11 13.82
C THR A 99 3.42 -13.24 13.60
N LYS A 100 4.61 -13.15 14.18
CA LYS A 100 5.64 -14.20 14.10
C LYS A 100 5.11 -15.55 14.61
N ARG A 101 4.40 -15.54 15.74
CA ARG A 101 3.80 -16.76 16.34
C ARG A 101 2.66 -17.32 15.48
N THR A 102 1.79 -16.46 14.92
CA THR A 102 0.69 -16.90 14.07
C THR A 102 1.20 -17.48 12.75
N LEU A 103 2.21 -16.89 12.13
CA LEU A 103 2.85 -17.44 10.92
C LEU A 103 3.52 -18.80 11.18
N GLN A 104 4.13 -18.99 12.36
CA GLN A 104 4.64 -20.30 12.78
C GLN A 104 3.53 -21.33 12.93
N ARG A 105 2.44 -20.95 13.61
CA ARG A 105 1.30 -21.85 13.87
C ARG A 105 0.61 -22.27 12.55
N ASP A 106 0.36 -21.32 11.66
CA ASP A 106 -0.53 -21.51 10.52
C ASP A 106 0.22 -22.06 9.29
N PHE A 107 1.49 -21.70 9.14
CA PHE A 107 2.31 -22.12 7.99
C PHE A 107 3.50 -23.03 8.39
N GLY A 108 3.68 -23.31 9.68
CA GLY A 108 4.80 -24.14 10.15
C GLY A 108 6.17 -23.50 9.92
N ILE A 109 6.24 -22.16 9.77
CA ILE A 109 7.51 -21.45 9.57
C ILE A 109 8.24 -21.41 10.90
N ASP A 110 9.53 -21.78 10.87
CA ASP A 110 10.37 -21.64 12.05
C ASP A 110 10.48 -20.17 12.48
N ALA A 111 10.01 -19.86 13.69
CA ALA A 111 9.96 -18.52 14.22
C ALA A 111 11.34 -17.85 14.31
N GLU A 112 12.40 -18.61 14.57
CA GLU A 112 13.76 -18.06 14.64
C GLU A 112 14.29 -17.58 13.30
N ARG A 113 13.70 -18.05 12.21
CA ARG A 113 14.03 -17.62 10.85
C ARG A 113 13.24 -16.39 10.39
N ILE A 114 12.20 -15.98 11.13
CA ILE A 114 11.46 -14.76 10.90
C ILE A 114 12.22 -13.61 11.59
N THR A 115 12.63 -12.62 10.81
CA THR A 115 13.36 -11.47 11.32
C THR A 115 12.40 -10.28 11.45
N LEU A 116 12.38 -9.68 12.63
CA LEU A 116 11.70 -8.42 12.90
C LEU A 116 12.74 -7.31 12.96
N LYS A 117 12.43 -6.18 12.30
CA LYS A 117 13.27 -4.97 12.34
C LYS A 117 12.43 -3.80 12.80
N ARG A 118 12.98 -3.05 13.74
CA ARG A 118 12.43 -1.79 14.24
C ARG A 118 13.08 -0.61 13.53
N PRO A 119 12.42 0.55 13.43
CA PRO A 119 13.10 1.78 13.06
C PRO A 119 14.05 2.19 14.21
N ALA A 120 15.26 2.64 13.85
CA ALA A 120 16.16 3.22 14.85
C ALA A 120 15.62 4.58 15.34
N GLN A 121 15.09 5.37 14.42
CA GLN A 121 14.37 6.62 14.61
C GLN A 121 13.42 6.84 13.42
N PRO A 122 12.34 7.65 13.57
CA PRO A 122 11.55 8.05 12.41
C PRO A 122 12.40 8.78 11.38
N GLU A 123 12.33 8.35 10.12
CA GLU A 123 13.10 8.94 9.03
C GLU A 123 12.34 10.13 8.43
N LEU A 124 13.02 11.25 8.25
CA LEU A 124 12.47 12.41 7.56
C LEU A 124 12.38 12.10 6.05
N VAL A 125 11.20 12.21 5.47
CA VAL A 125 11.03 12.11 4.02
C VAL A 125 11.74 13.29 3.36
N LYS A 126 12.74 13.00 2.53
CA LYS A 126 13.61 14.01 1.92
C LYS A 126 12.81 15.08 1.17
N GLY A 127 12.98 16.33 1.57
CA GLY A 127 12.32 17.49 0.98
C GLY A 127 10.92 17.78 1.54
N SER A 128 10.48 17.08 2.58
CA SER A 128 9.23 17.33 3.28
C SER A 128 9.46 17.45 4.80
N GLY A 129 8.44 17.92 5.55
CA GLY A 129 8.42 17.89 7.01
C GLY A 129 7.95 16.55 7.60
N VAL A 130 7.69 15.54 6.78
CA VAL A 130 7.07 14.28 7.19
C VAL A 130 8.11 13.31 7.73
N ASN A 131 7.87 12.81 8.94
CA ASN A 131 8.62 11.71 9.53
C ASN A 131 7.86 10.39 9.35
N VAL A 132 8.58 9.34 9.01
CA VAL A 132 8.04 7.99 8.84
C VAL A 132 8.80 7.02 9.72
N ALA A 133 8.09 6.26 10.56
CA ALA A 133 8.63 5.14 11.28
C ALA A 133 8.29 3.83 10.54
N ALA A 134 9.28 3.01 10.23
CA ALA A 134 9.10 1.80 9.45
C ALA A 134 9.56 0.56 10.21
N TRP A 135 8.64 -0.33 10.54
CA TRP A 135 8.92 -1.70 10.96
C TRP A 135 9.01 -2.60 9.74
N GLN A 136 9.74 -3.70 9.87
CA GLN A 136 9.81 -4.69 8.80
C GLN A 136 9.77 -6.10 9.36
N ILE A 137 8.93 -6.95 8.76
CA ILE A 137 8.97 -8.39 8.95
C ILE A 137 9.57 -9.07 7.72
N VAL A 138 10.50 -9.99 7.93
CA VAL A 138 11.18 -10.75 6.88
C VAL A 138 10.89 -12.23 7.11
N VAL A 139 10.13 -12.83 6.21
CA VAL A 139 9.60 -14.19 6.32
C VAL A 139 10.27 -15.08 5.26
N PRO A 140 10.87 -16.23 5.63
CA PRO A 140 11.39 -17.17 4.63
C PRO A 140 10.24 -17.81 3.85
N VAL A 141 10.40 -17.92 2.53
CA VAL A 141 9.37 -18.48 1.64
C VAL A 141 9.25 -20.01 1.81
N ASN A 142 10.36 -20.69 2.08
CA ASN A 142 10.45 -22.14 2.29
C ASN A 142 11.26 -22.48 3.52
N GLN A 143 11.23 -23.76 3.92
CA GLN A 143 12.01 -24.30 5.06
C GLN A 143 13.51 -24.49 4.75
N THR A 144 13.95 -24.42 3.49
CA THR A 144 15.35 -24.60 3.12
C THR A 144 16.24 -23.40 3.49
N PRO A 145 17.51 -23.57 3.86
CA PRO A 145 18.37 -22.49 4.37
C PRO A 145 18.58 -21.33 3.41
N LYS A 146 18.71 -21.56 2.11
CA LYS A 146 18.98 -20.52 1.09
C LYS A 146 17.73 -20.08 0.34
N THR A 147 16.58 -20.06 1.01
CA THR A 147 15.31 -19.70 0.38
C THR A 147 15.16 -18.20 0.16
N PRO A 148 14.45 -17.75 -0.88
CA PRO A 148 14.00 -16.37 -0.99
C PRO A 148 13.21 -15.94 0.24
N LYS A 149 13.21 -14.64 0.53
CA LYS A 149 12.52 -14.06 1.68
C LYS A 149 11.49 -13.04 1.20
N SER A 150 10.29 -13.15 1.76
CA SER A 150 9.25 -12.11 1.62
C SER A 150 9.49 -11.03 2.66
N ARG A 151 9.48 -9.76 2.23
CA ARG A 151 9.68 -8.59 3.11
C ARG A 151 8.43 -7.74 3.06
N ILE A 152 7.89 -7.45 4.24
CA ILE A 152 6.77 -6.53 4.41
C ILE A 152 7.25 -5.38 5.27
N LYS A 153 7.05 -4.16 4.78
CA LYS A 153 7.17 -2.94 5.57
C LYS A 153 5.82 -2.57 6.16
N ILE A 154 5.84 -2.04 7.37
CA ILE A 154 4.71 -1.38 8.02
C ILE A 154 5.19 0.04 8.29
N GLU A 155 4.60 1.02 7.62
CA GLU A 155 5.05 2.42 7.66
C GLU A 155 3.98 3.28 8.34
N PHE A 156 4.42 4.07 9.29
CA PHE A 156 3.59 5.03 10.01
C PHE A 156 4.13 6.43 9.74
N ALA A 157 3.36 7.22 9.00
CA ALA A 157 3.74 8.60 8.69
C ALA A 157 3.10 9.58 9.69
N ASN A 158 3.86 10.58 10.11
CA ASN A 158 3.39 11.62 11.02
C ASN A 158 2.65 12.74 10.24
N VAL A 159 1.61 12.36 9.52
CA VAL A 159 0.66 13.26 8.85
C VAL A 159 -0.77 12.88 9.21
N SER A 160 -1.69 13.81 9.11
CA SER A 160 -3.09 13.57 9.42
C SER A 160 -3.86 12.98 8.25
N SER A 161 -4.86 12.15 8.54
CA SER A 161 -5.98 11.89 7.64
C SER A 161 -7.07 12.92 7.89
N TYR A 162 -7.73 13.36 6.84
CA TYR A 162 -8.75 14.43 6.86
C TYR A 162 -10.16 13.90 6.60
N ASP A 163 -10.27 12.72 5.97
CA ASP A 163 -11.55 12.09 5.63
C ASP A 163 -11.42 10.56 5.66
N PHE A 164 -11.78 9.95 6.78
CA PHE A 164 -11.66 8.52 7.00
C PHE A 164 -12.93 7.91 7.60
N LYS A 165 -13.06 6.60 7.46
CA LYS A 165 -14.19 5.83 7.99
C LYS A 165 -13.78 4.43 8.41
N PRO A 166 -14.53 3.78 9.32
CA PRO A 166 -14.33 2.38 9.63
C PRO A 166 -14.74 1.49 8.43
N VAL A 167 -13.88 0.54 8.10
CA VAL A 167 -14.11 -0.45 7.02
C VAL A 167 -13.64 -1.81 7.48
N ALA A 168 -14.39 -2.86 7.15
CA ALA A 168 -13.97 -4.23 7.34
C ALA A 168 -12.90 -4.61 6.30
N VAL A 169 -11.84 -5.26 6.75
CA VAL A 169 -10.78 -5.78 5.87
C VAL A 169 -11.33 -6.95 5.07
N GLY A 170 -11.26 -6.86 3.75
CA GLY A 170 -11.59 -7.95 2.85
C GLY A 170 -10.51 -9.02 2.86
N VAL A 171 -10.90 -10.25 3.15
CA VAL A 171 -10.02 -11.42 3.10
C VAL A 171 -10.26 -12.20 1.83
N THR A 172 -9.21 -12.51 1.07
CA THR A 172 -9.32 -13.43 -0.06
C THR A 172 -9.79 -14.79 0.44
N PRO A 173 -11.00 -15.26 0.05
CA PRO A 173 -11.61 -16.43 0.66
C PRO A 173 -10.74 -17.69 0.60
N GLY A 174 -10.39 -18.25 1.75
CA GLY A 174 -9.58 -19.47 1.87
C GLY A 174 -8.06 -19.26 1.75
N LEU A 175 -7.59 -18.00 1.68
CA LEU A 175 -6.17 -17.69 1.71
C LEU A 175 -5.60 -17.86 3.12
N VAL A 176 -6.23 -17.23 4.10
CA VAL A 176 -5.93 -17.32 5.53
C VAL A 176 -7.20 -17.38 6.36
N GLN A 177 -7.09 -17.84 7.61
CA GLN A 177 -8.13 -17.75 8.61
C GLN A 177 -7.69 -16.76 9.69
N ILE A 178 -8.25 -15.58 9.66
CA ILE A 178 -8.06 -14.54 10.68
C ILE A 178 -9.42 -14.09 11.22
N GLN A 179 -9.41 -13.44 12.37
CA GLN A 179 -10.61 -12.76 12.88
C GLN A 179 -10.96 -11.58 11.98
N ASP A 180 -12.23 -11.20 11.96
CA ASP A 180 -12.67 -10.00 11.26
C ASP A 180 -11.96 -8.77 11.84
N VAL A 181 -11.33 -8.01 10.97
CA VAL A 181 -10.63 -6.77 11.32
C VAL A 181 -11.43 -5.60 10.77
N ILE A 182 -11.82 -4.69 11.66
CA ILE A 182 -12.39 -3.39 11.31
C ILE A 182 -11.35 -2.34 11.69
N LEU A 183 -11.03 -1.45 10.76
CA LEU A 183 -10.06 -0.39 10.97
C LEU A 183 -10.52 0.92 10.30
N ASN A 184 -10.01 2.05 10.78
CA ASN A 184 -10.18 3.31 10.08
C ASN A 184 -9.32 3.31 8.82
N THR A 185 -9.92 3.61 7.67
CA THR A 185 -9.21 3.79 6.41
C THR A 185 -9.61 5.11 5.78
N GLU A 186 -8.68 5.76 5.11
CA GLU A 186 -8.97 6.94 4.30
C GLU A 186 -10.09 6.65 3.31
N THR A 187 -10.97 7.61 3.07
CA THR A 187 -11.97 7.49 2.02
C THR A 187 -11.32 7.43 0.64
N ALA A 188 -12.04 6.92 -0.35
CA ALA A 188 -11.55 6.91 -1.73
C ALA A 188 -11.18 8.31 -2.23
N ASN A 189 -11.89 9.35 -1.76
CA ASN A 189 -11.62 10.74 -2.11
C ASN A 189 -10.29 11.23 -1.52
N GLU A 190 -10.01 10.91 -0.27
CA GLU A 190 -8.74 11.27 0.36
C GLU A 190 -7.57 10.50 -0.25
N ILE A 191 -7.70 9.18 -0.49
CA ILE A 191 -6.68 8.40 -1.19
C ILE A 191 -6.39 8.99 -2.58
N LEU A 192 -7.42 9.49 -3.29
CA LEU A 192 -7.21 10.15 -4.59
C LEU A 192 -6.41 11.46 -4.44
N ALA A 193 -6.63 12.22 -3.38
CA ALA A 193 -5.84 13.41 -3.07
C ALA A 193 -4.37 13.05 -2.77
N ASP A 194 -4.12 11.98 -1.99
CA ASP A 194 -2.75 11.47 -1.77
C ASP A 194 -2.08 11.04 -3.08
N LYS A 195 -2.81 10.42 -3.99
CA LYS A 195 -2.27 10.05 -5.30
C LYS A 195 -1.93 11.28 -6.17
N ALA A 196 -2.70 12.35 -6.09
CA ALA A 196 -2.37 13.61 -6.76
C ALA A 196 -1.04 14.18 -6.23
N VAL A 197 -0.83 14.17 -4.91
CA VAL A 197 0.43 14.57 -4.27
C VAL A 197 1.56 13.62 -4.65
N ALA A 198 1.36 12.32 -4.55
CA ALA A 198 2.38 11.32 -4.84
C ALA A 198 2.86 11.34 -6.29
N LEU A 199 1.95 11.52 -7.25
CA LEU A 199 2.29 11.64 -8.66
C LEU A 199 3.22 12.83 -8.92
N THR A 200 3.02 13.94 -8.22
CA THR A 200 3.82 15.16 -8.40
C THR A 200 5.09 15.17 -7.56
N ALA A 201 5.01 14.80 -6.28
CA ALA A 201 6.11 14.94 -5.33
C ALA A 201 7.22 13.89 -5.49
N ARG A 202 6.91 12.67 -5.92
CA ARG A 202 7.92 11.62 -6.06
C ARG A 202 8.96 11.94 -7.11
N SER A 203 10.22 11.59 -6.82
CA SER A 203 11.33 11.76 -7.77
C SER A 203 11.17 10.89 -9.03
N VAL A 204 10.52 9.73 -8.90
CA VAL A 204 10.30 8.77 -9.99
C VAL A 204 8.82 8.45 -10.07
N LEU A 205 8.26 8.48 -11.29
CA LEU A 205 6.90 8.07 -11.57
C LEU A 205 6.71 6.60 -11.18
N LYS A 206 5.66 6.31 -10.40
CA LYS A 206 5.24 4.96 -10.06
C LYS A 206 3.93 4.65 -10.78
N PHE A 207 3.96 3.71 -11.70
CA PHE A 207 2.79 3.37 -12.51
C PHE A 207 1.65 2.73 -11.70
N ARG A 208 1.97 2.17 -10.55
CA ARG A 208 0.94 1.75 -9.58
C ARG A 208 0.11 2.92 -9.06
N ASP A 209 0.66 4.16 -8.96
CA ASP A 209 -0.13 5.35 -8.60
C ASP A 209 -1.04 5.78 -9.76
N VAL A 210 -0.59 5.63 -11.02
CA VAL A 210 -1.41 5.84 -12.23
C VAL A 210 -2.57 4.85 -12.28
N TRP A 211 -2.32 3.56 -11.99
CA TRP A 211 -3.37 2.55 -11.86
C TRP A 211 -4.36 2.90 -10.75
N ASP A 212 -3.87 3.30 -9.58
CA ASP A 212 -4.71 3.64 -8.44
C ASP A 212 -5.63 4.83 -8.74
N VAL A 213 -5.13 5.86 -9.42
CA VAL A 213 -5.95 7.00 -9.88
C VAL A 213 -7.09 6.52 -10.77
N TRP A 214 -6.79 5.71 -11.79
CA TRP A 214 -7.81 5.15 -12.66
C TRP A 214 -8.84 4.32 -11.88
N TYR A 215 -8.39 3.47 -10.97
CA TYR A 215 -9.27 2.64 -10.15
C TYR A 215 -10.20 3.49 -9.28
N LEU A 216 -9.66 4.49 -8.62
CA LEU A 216 -10.41 5.43 -7.77
C LEU A 216 -11.47 6.18 -8.57
N LEU A 217 -11.12 6.72 -9.73
CA LEU A 217 -12.03 7.48 -10.58
C LEU A 217 -13.12 6.60 -11.20
N ASN A 218 -12.74 5.45 -11.79
CA ASN A 218 -13.63 4.67 -12.65
C ASN A 218 -14.36 3.53 -11.93
N LYS A 219 -13.83 3.03 -10.81
CA LYS A 219 -14.44 1.92 -10.05
C LYS A 219 -15.09 2.38 -8.75
N LEU A 220 -14.52 3.39 -8.11
CA LEU A 220 -15.03 3.91 -6.84
C LEU A 220 -15.73 5.26 -6.98
N SER A 221 -15.78 5.84 -8.19
CA SER A 221 -16.36 7.16 -8.47
C SER A 221 -15.82 8.25 -7.53
N ALA A 222 -14.53 8.15 -7.17
CA ALA A 222 -13.87 9.08 -6.28
C ALA A 222 -13.73 10.45 -6.95
N SER A 223 -13.81 11.50 -6.15
CA SER A 223 -13.58 12.88 -6.54
C SER A 223 -12.52 13.50 -5.64
N ALA A 224 -11.49 14.08 -6.25
CA ALA A 224 -10.46 14.76 -5.46
C ALA A 224 -11.00 16.10 -4.94
N ASP A 225 -11.14 16.19 -3.63
CA ASP A 225 -11.44 17.46 -2.96
C ASP A 225 -10.20 18.34 -2.94
N ARG A 226 -10.32 19.51 -3.55
CA ARG A 226 -9.23 20.50 -3.62
C ARG A 226 -8.76 20.94 -2.22
N GLU A 227 -9.66 21.08 -1.26
CA GLU A 227 -9.30 21.46 0.10
C GLU A 227 -8.42 20.40 0.76
N ILE A 228 -8.77 19.11 0.60
CA ILE A 228 -7.96 17.99 1.08
C ILE A 228 -6.60 17.96 0.37
N VAL A 229 -6.56 18.15 -0.95
CA VAL A 229 -5.30 18.22 -1.71
C VAL A 229 -4.38 19.32 -1.16
N LEU A 230 -4.92 20.50 -0.87
CA LEU A 230 -4.15 21.62 -0.31
C LEU A 230 -3.60 21.32 1.10
N LYS A 231 -4.40 20.66 1.95
CA LYS A 231 -3.93 20.21 3.28
C LYS A 231 -2.80 19.19 3.14
N LYS A 232 -2.93 18.21 2.25
CA LYS A 232 -1.87 17.22 1.95
C LYS A 232 -0.60 17.92 1.40
N PHE A 233 -0.73 18.95 0.58
CA PHE A 233 0.42 19.76 0.15
C PHE A 233 1.11 20.46 1.32
N ALA A 234 0.34 21.03 2.25
CA ALA A 234 0.91 21.68 3.43
C ALA A 234 1.71 20.68 4.29
N ASP A 235 1.22 19.45 4.44
CA ASP A 235 1.91 18.39 5.18
C ASP A 235 3.26 18.02 4.54
N TYR A 236 3.36 17.97 3.21
CA TYR A 236 4.56 17.59 2.47
C TYR A 236 5.45 18.77 2.05
N GLY A 237 5.02 20.01 2.29
CA GLY A 237 5.71 21.22 1.85
C GLY A 237 5.34 21.62 0.41
N THR A 238 4.55 22.66 0.28
CA THR A 238 3.89 23.09 -0.96
C THR A 238 4.87 23.36 -2.11
N GLU A 239 5.97 24.07 -1.87
CA GLU A 239 6.98 24.40 -2.90
C GLU A 239 7.60 23.16 -3.54
N TYR A 240 7.86 22.12 -2.76
CA TYR A 240 8.45 20.87 -3.23
C TYR A 240 7.57 20.15 -4.25
N VAL A 241 6.27 20.21 -4.07
CA VAL A 241 5.30 19.54 -4.94
C VAL A 241 5.15 20.27 -6.27
N LEU A 242 5.11 21.60 -6.24
CA LEU A 242 4.80 22.43 -7.40
C LEU A 242 5.93 22.47 -8.43
N THR A 243 7.18 22.49 -7.98
CA THR A 243 8.35 22.50 -8.86
C THR A 243 8.40 21.30 -9.82
N LYS A 244 7.75 20.21 -9.46
CA LYS A 244 7.78 18.97 -10.24
C LYS A 244 6.52 18.73 -11.08
N ALA A 245 5.45 19.47 -10.85
CA ALA A 245 4.15 19.20 -11.49
C ALA A 245 4.24 19.27 -13.03
N ASN A 246 4.87 20.28 -13.59
CA ASN A 246 5.01 20.43 -15.05
C ASN A 246 5.88 19.33 -15.66
N ALA A 247 7.03 19.01 -15.05
CA ALA A 247 7.89 17.93 -15.51
C ALA A 247 7.17 16.57 -15.46
N ARG A 248 6.32 16.35 -14.45
CA ARG A 248 5.50 15.13 -14.35
C ARG A 248 4.44 15.07 -15.44
N LEU A 249 3.80 16.17 -15.78
CA LEU A 249 2.84 16.23 -16.89
C LEU A 249 3.52 15.86 -18.23
N GLU A 250 4.70 16.39 -18.49
CA GLU A 250 5.49 16.03 -19.68
C GLU A 250 5.84 14.52 -19.67
N GLU A 251 6.28 13.97 -18.54
CA GLU A 251 6.61 12.54 -18.40
C GLU A 251 5.41 11.65 -18.68
N LEU A 252 4.21 12.00 -18.18
CA LEU A 252 2.98 11.25 -18.40
C LEU A 252 2.53 11.20 -19.87
N THR A 253 2.96 12.15 -20.68
CA THR A 253 2.60 12.25 -22.12
C THR A 253 3.63 11.64 -23.08
N ARG A 254 4.77 11.16 -22.58
CA ARG A 254 5.82 10.58 -23.43
C ARG A 254 5.45 9.17 -23.90
N ALA A 255 5.76 8.85 -25.14
CA ALA A 255 5.41 7.55 -25.76
C ALA A 255 6.04 6.34 -25.04
N GLU A 256 7.29 6.45 -24.59
CA GLU A 256 8.01 5.40 -23.85
C GLU A 256 7.37 5.07 -22.50
N THR A 257 6.63 6.01 -21.92
CA THR A 257 5.93 5.84 -20.63
C THR A 257 4.92 4.69 -20.67
N ALA A 258 4.27 4.48 -21.82
CA ALA A 258 3.32 3.38 -22.00
C ALA A 258 3.98 1.99 -21.88
N THR A 259 5.20 1.82 -22.37
CA THR A 259 5.94 0.56 -22.26
C THR A 259 6.37 0.31 -20.82
N ALA A 260 6.93 1.32 -20.16
CA ALA A 260 7.36 1.23 -18.77
C ALA A 260 6.19 0.93 -17.81
N PHE A 261 4.99 1.45 -18.10
CA PHE A 261 3.77 1.14 -17.36
C PHE A 261 3.52 -0.38 -17.28
N TYR A 262 3.56 -1.10 -18.39
CA TYR A 262 3.28 -2.53 -18.39
C TYR A 262 4.36 -3.36 -17.70
N VAL A 263 5.62 -2.93 -17.76
CA VAL A 263 6.73 -3.58 -17.06
C VAL A 263 6.51 -3.52 -15.54
N GLU A 264 6.11 -2.38 -15.00
CA GLU A 264 5.82 -2.28 -13.57
C GLU A 264 4.53 -3.03 -13.21
N MET A 265 3.45 -2.85 -13.96
CA MET A 265 2.13 -3.43 -13.62
C MET A 265 2.09 -4.94 -13.69
N SER A 266 2.90 -5.59 -14.54
CA SER A 266 3.03 -7.05 -14.58
C SER A 266 3.52 -7.68 -13.26
N ARG A 267 4.11 -6.88 -12.37
CA ARG A 267 4.50 -7.33 -11.03
C ARG A 267 3.33 -7.42 -10.04
N PHE A 268 2.23 -6.72 -10.33
CA PHE A 268 1.12 -6.51 -9.40
C PHE A 268 -0.23 -7.02 -9.90
N LEU A 269 -0.31 -7.37 -11.18
CA LEU A 269 -1.53 -7.84 -11.82
C LEU A 269 -1.31 -9.19 -12.50
N PRO A 270 -2.33 -10.05 -12.56
CA PRO A 270 -2.31 -11.28 -13.37
C PRO A 270 -1.99 -10.97 -14.85
N SER A 271 -1.29 -11.90 -15.53
CA SER A 271 -0.84 -11.68 -16.92
C SER A 271 -2.03 -11.53 -17.88
N ALA A 272 -3.12 -12.25 -17.64
CA ALA A 272 -4.36 -12.10 -18.40
C ALA A 272 -4.93 -10.67 -18.29
N ARG A 273 -4.89 -10.05 -17.10
CA ARG A 273 -5.33 -8.68 -16.91
C ARG A 273 -4.42 -7.68 -17.62
N VAL A 274 -3.12 -7.88 -17.54
CA VAL A 274 -2.13 -7.05 -18.26
C VAL A 274 -2.32 -7.15 -19.78
N ALA A 275 -2.55 -8.37 -20.30
CA ALA A 275 -2.82 -8.59 -21.71
C ALA A 275 -4.12 -7.89 -22.18
N GLN A 276 -5.20 -7.99 -21.39
CA GLN A 276 -6.46 -7.29 -21.66
C GLN A 276 -6.26 -5.78 -21.73
N MET A 277 -5.57 -5.20 -20.75
CA MET A 277 -5.28 -3.77 -20.71
C MET A 277 -4.49 -3.31 -21.95
N ARG A 278 -3.50 -4.11 -22.36
CA ARG A 278 -2.68 -3.83 -23.55
C ARG A 278 -3.52 -3.89 -24.82
N HIS A 279 -4.38 -4.89 -24.95
CA HIS A 279 -5.29 -5.02 -26.09
C HIS A 279 -6.25 -3.82 -26.21
N MET A 280 -6.72 -3.30 -25.10
CA MET A 280 -7.63 -2.15 -25.03
C MET A 280 -6.91 -0.78 -25.04
N ASN A 281 -5.59 -0.74 -25.08
CA ASN A 281 -4.77 0.48 -24.92
C ASN A 281 -5.14 1.31 -23.67
N LEU A 282 -5.55 0.63 -22.58
CA LEU A 282 -6.11 1.27 -21.39
C LEU A 282 -5.09 2.15 -20.66
N GLN A 283 -3.78 1.88 -20.83
CA GLN A 283 -2.71 2.71 -20.26
C GLN A 283 -2.80 4.17 -20.71
N ASN A 284 -3.24 4.44 -21.95
CA ASN A 284 -3.34 5.82 -22.46
C ASN A 284 -4.42 6.60 -21.70
N THR A 285 -5.57 5.96 -21.44
CA THR A 285 -6.63 6.53 -20.60
C THR A 285 -6.13 6.80 -19.18
N MET A 286 -5.45 5.82 -18.57
CA MET A 286 -4.92 5.94 -17.21
C MET A 286 -3.89 7.07 -17.08
N LEU A 287 -2.98 7.21 -18.04
CA LEU A 287 -1.99 8.27 -18.07
C LEU A 287 -2.65 9.65 -18.27
N SER A 288 -3.64 9.74 -19.18
CA SER A 288 -4.39 10.98 -19.43
C SER A 288 -5.18 11.42 -18.19
N GLU A 289 -5.90 10.51 -17.53
CA GLU A 289 -6.67 10.81 -16.32
C GLU A 289 -5.75 11.24 -15.16
N SER A 290 -4.56 10.64 -15.05
CA SER A 290 -3.55 11.06 -14.06
C SER A 290 -3.02 12.47 -14.34
N ALA A 291 -2.80 12.81 -15.61
CA ALA A 291 -2.40 14.16 -16.01
C ALA A 291 -3.54 15.18 -15.74
N ASP A 292 -4.79 14.80 -16.03
CA ASP A 292 -5.96 15.66 -15.76
C ASP A 292 -6.18 15.87 -14.26
N LEU A 293 -5.95 14.85 -13.42
CA LEU A 293 -5.96 14.99 -11.97
C LEU A 293 -4.96 16.07 -11.52
N ILE A 294 -3.71 16.01 -12.00
CA ILE A 294 -2.68 17.01 -11.68
C ILE A 294 -3.12 18.41 -12.16
N ARG A 295 -3.62 18.56 -13.39
CA ARG A 295 -4.08 19.84 -13.93
C ARG A 295 -5.22 20.44 -13.12
N LYS A 296 -6.17 19.64 -12.66
CA LYS A 296 -7.37 20.10 -11.96
C LYS A 296 -7.13 20.40 -10.48
N THR A 297 -6.24 19.67 -9.83
CA THR A 297 -6.10 19.73 -8.36
C THR A 297 -4.79 20.36 -7.90
N VAL A 298 -3.71 20.15 -8.64
CA VAL A 298 -2.36 20.61 -8.28
C VAL A 298 -2.07 22.01 -8.85
N LEU A 299 -2.18 22.18 -10.16
CA LEU A 299 -1.80 23.44 -10.82
C LEU A 299 -2.62 24.65 -10.38
N PRO A 300 -3.97 24.58 -10.15
CA PRO A 300 -4.72 25.72 -9.66
C PRO A 300 -4.40 26.10 -8.20
N ALA A 301 -3.68 25.25 -7.47
CA ALA A 301 -3.21 25.57 -6.13
C ALA A 301 -1.99 26.52 -6.12
N VAL A 302 -1.39 26.76 -7.28
CA VAL A 302 -0.33 27.74 -7.48
C VAL A 302 -0.96 29.11 -7.62
N PRO A 303 -0.73 30.06 -6.71
CA PRO A 303 -1.04 31.46 -7.04
C PRO A 303 -0.21 31.85 -8.28
N PRO A 304 -0.78 32.62 -9.24
CA PRO A 304 0.02 33.15 -10.34
C PRO A 304 1.22 33.89 -9.72
N LYS A 305 2.41 33.63 -10.27
CA LYS A 305 3.60 34.40 -9.86
C LYS A 305 3.29 35.88 -10.03
N PRO A 306 3.64 36.70 -9.02
CA PRO A 306 3.48 38.15 -9.12
C PRO A 306 4.29 38.72 -10.28
#